data_0956e983e4fbb67acc75e8023b734d96
#
_entry.id   0956e983e4fbb67acc75e8023b734d96
#
_cell.length_a   1.000
_cell.length_b   1.000
_cell.length_c   1.000
_cell.angle_alpha   90.00
_cell.angle_beta   90.00
_cell.angle_gamma   90.00
#
_symmetry.space_group_name_H-M   'P 1'
#
loop_
_entity.id
_entity.type
_entity.pdbx_description
1 polymer ?
#
loop_
_entity_poly.entity_id
_entity_poly.type
_entity_poly.pdbx_seq_one_letter_code
_entity_poly.pdbx_strand_id
1 'polypeptide(L)'
;MNQKSVNMLYLGVFLCLVCAIAAGVMGSVAVVTKEPIAKAKMKKISDGLRAVLPPFNNNPMEDVRSCRESDGSVVDFYRAFQDGKPVGVVAKVSSPMGFGGRVDGLVSFAPDGKIRTVIVTGHNETPGLGTRLTDRKEEKTLACLFSRTEKKEGLPSNPYLDQFGSHFAGDGWAVPWKIKKDGGDADYVSGATLSSRAVTDLVWRAASAFREHKAELLAPAIRKENVK
;
A
#
# COMPACT_ATOMS: atom_id res chain seq x y z
N MET A 1 0.33 30.40 -57.85
CA MET A 1 0.61 29.43 -56.78
C MET A 1 -0.46 28.36 -56.85
N ASN A 2 -0.18 27.14 -57.36
CA ASN A 2 -1.10 26.03 -57.44
C ASN A 2 -1.28 25.43 -56.03
N GLN A 3 -2.38 25.72 -55.39
CA GLN A 3 -2.76 25.06 -54.15
C GLN A 3 -3.22 23.64 -54.53
N LYS A 4 -2.32 22.68 -54.39
CA LYS A 4 -2.66 21.25 -54.54
C LYS A 4 -3.69 20.94 -53.45
N SER A 5 -4.93 20.64 -53.90
CA SER A 5 -5.97 20.13 -53.03
C SER A 5 -5.42 18.87 -52.33
N VAL A 6 -5.11 18.96 -51.05
CA VAL A 6 -4.69 17.82 -50.25
C VAL A 6 -5.87 16.84 -50.26
N ASN A 7 -5.64 15.65 -50.79
CA ASN A 7 -6.69 14.65 -50.93
C ASN A 7 -7.08 14.19 -49.51
N MET A 8 -8.22 14.67 -49.04
CA MET A 8 -8.70 14.45 -47.67
C MET A 8 -8.75 12.97 -47.29
N LEU A 9 -9.04 12.13 -48.29
CA LEU A 9 -9.04 10.67 -48.15
C LEU A 9 -7.62 10.12 -47.89
N TYR A 10 -6.60 10.62 -48.60
CA TYR A 10 -5.21 10.25 -48.37
C TYR A 10 -4.75 10.60 -46.97
N LEU A 11 -5.09 11.81 -46.48
CA LEU A 11 -4.77 12.25 -45.16
C LEU A 11 -5.43 11.38 -44.09
N GLY A 12 -6.71 10.99 -44.30
CA GLY A 12 -7.46 10.10 -43.42
C GLY A 12 -6.81 8.72 -43.30
N VAL A 13 -6.48 8.12 -44.46
CA VAL A 13 -5.81 6.81 -44.49
C VAL A 13 -4.44 6.85 -43.84
N PHE A 14 -3.65 7.89 -44.11
CA PHE A 14 -2.35 8.08 -43.46
C PHE A 14 -2.47 8.18 -41.94
N LEU A 15 -3.41 8.99 -41.43
CA LEU A 15 -3.68 9.13 -40.00
C LEU A 15 -4.11 7.79 -39.37
N CYS A 16 -5.04 7.07 -40.01
CA CYS A 16 -5.44 5.74 -39.54
C CYS A 16 -4.26 4.76 -39.43
N LEU A 17 -3.37 4.76 -40.42
CA LEU A 17 -2.20 3.88 -40.41
C LEU A 17 -1.25 4.22 -39.28
N VAL A 18 -0.95 5.51 -39.06
CA VAL A 18 -0.13 5.96 -37.94
C VAL A 18 -0.75 5.58 -36.59
N CYS A 19 -2.06 5.80 -36.42
CA CYS A 19 -2.78 5.42 -35.19
C CYS A 19 -2.76 3.90 -34.97
N ALA A 20 -2.93 3.10 -36.03
CA ALA A 20 -2.91 1.65 -35.94
C ALA A 20 -1.53 1.12 -35.51
N ILE A 21 -0.44 1.68 -36.07
CA ILE A 21 0.93 1.34 -35.69
C ILE A 21 1.16 1.72 -34.22
N ALA A 22 0.80 2.94 -33.83
CA ALA A 22 0.98 3.42 -32.45
C ALA A 22 0.20 2.56 -31.44
N ALA A 23 -1.06 2.22 -31.76
CA ALA A 23 -1.89 1.35 -30.93
C ALA A 23 -1.31 -0.07 -30.84
N GLY A 24 -0.80 -0.61 -31.95
CA GLY A 24 -0.14 -1.92 -32.00
C GLY A 24 1.12 -1.97 -31.12
N VAL A 25 1.95 -0.96 -31.19
CA VAL A 25 3.17 -0.85 -30.35
C VAL A 25 2.79 -0.74 -28.87
N MET A 26 1.88 0.16 -28.50
CA MET A 26 1.42 0.31 -27.11
C MET A 26 0.77 -0.96 -26.57
N GLY A 27 -0.08 -1.61 -27.38
CA GLY A 27 -0.70 -2.88 -27.00
C GLY A 27 0.31 -3.99 -26.76
N SER A 28 1.31 -4.12 -27.63
CA SER A 28 2.38 -5.11 -27.49
C SER A 28 3.19 -4.87 -26.20
N VAL A 29 3.57 -3.63 -25.92
CA VAL A 29 4.28 -3.27 -24.69
C VAL A 29 3.42 -3.60 -23.47
N ALA A 30 2.14 -3.26 -23.48
CA ALA A 30 1.22 -3.52 -22.36
C ALA A 30 1.10 -5.02 -22.05
N VAL A 31 1.03 -5.87 -23.08
CA VAL A 31 0.95 -7.33 -22.91
C VAL A 31 2.25 -7.88 -22.32
N VAL A 32 3.41 -7.50 -22.89
CA VAL A 32 4.72 -7.99 -22.43
C VAL A 32 5.05 -7.52 -21.01
N THR A 33 4.64 -6.31 -20.63
CA THR A 33 4.94 -5.76 -19.29
C THR A 33 3.97 -6.19 -18.20
N LYS A 34 2.82 -6.76 -18.54
CA LYS A 34 1.79 -7.16 -17.57
C LYS A 34 2.30 -8.16 -16.52
N GLU A 35 2.98 -9.23 -16.97
CA GLU A 35 3.52 -10.23 -16.05
C GLU A 35 4.64 -9.72 -15.14
N PRO A 36 5.68 -9.05 -15.65
CA PRO A 36 6.73 -8.52 -14.77
C PRO A 36 6.21 -7.49 -13.77
N ILE A 37 5.22 -6.67 -14.15
CA ILE A 37 4.57 -5.75 -13.22
C ILE A 37 3.82 -6.52 -12.11
N ALA A 38 3.08 -7.57 -12.46
CA ALA A 38 2.38 -8.39 -11.47
C ALA A 38 3.37 -9.06 -10.51
N LYS A 39 4.46 -9.65 -11.02
CA LYS A 39 5.52 -10.25 -10.20
C LYS A 39 6.19 -9.22 -9.27
N ALA A 40 6.48 -8.02 -9.79
CA ALA A 40 7.05 -6.94 -8.98
C ALA A 40 6.11 -6.48 -7.86
N LYS A 41 4.81 -6.38 -8.12
CA LYS A 41 3.81 -6.07 -7.09
C LYS A 41 3.74 -7.15 -6.00
N MET A 42 3.71 -8.43 -6.38
CA MET A 42 3.71 -9.53 -5.42
C MET A 42 4.98 -9.56 -4.58
N LYS A 43 6.15 -9.35 -5.21
CA LYS A 43 7.41 -9.24 -4.50
C LYS A 43 7.39 -8.09 -3.49
N LYS A 44 6.89 -6.91 -3.87
CA LYS A 44 6.79 -5.76 -2.98
C LYS A 44 5.91 -6.04 -1.76
N ILE A 45 4.81 -6.76 -1.94
CA ILE A 45 3.95 -7.21 -0.83
C ILE A 45 4.73 -8.20 0.06
N SER A 46 5.37 -9.21 -0.52
CA SER A 46 6.14 -10.21 0.23
C SER A 46 7.27 -9.58 1.04
N ASP A 47 8.03 -8.66 0.43
CA ASP A 47 9.10 -7.92 1.11
C ASP A 47 8.53 -7.03 2.23
N GLY A 48 7.38 -6.38 1.97
CA GLY A 48 6.65 -5.60 2.96
C GLY A 48 6.18 -6.45 4.14
N LEU A 49 5.62 -7.63 3.89
CA LEU A 49 5.18 -8.55 4.95
C LEU A 49 6.36 -8.96 5.86
N ARG A 50 7.50 -9.29 5.26
CA ARG A 50 8.72 -9.63 6.02
C ARG A 50 9.25 -8.47 6.86
N ALA A 51 9.08 -7.24 6.38
CA ALA A 51 9.55 -6.05 7.07
C ALA A 51 8.66 -5.64 8.27
N VAL A 52 7.35 -5.98 8.24
CA VAL A 52 6.37 -5.53 9.26
C VAL A 52 5.97 -6.62 10.24
N LEU A 53 6.22 -7.89 9.93
CA LEU A 53 5.88 -9.02 10.78
C LEU A 53 7.08 -9.46 11.64
N PRO A 54 6.83 -9.95 12.85
CA PRO A 54 7.83 -10.68 13.62
C PRO A 54 8.20 -11.99 12.90
N PRO A 55 9.23 -12.71 13.34
CA PRO A 55 9.55 -14.03 12.78
C PRO A 55 8.33 -14.95 12.74
N PHE A 56 8.11 -15.60 11.60
CA PHE A 56 7.00 -16.52 11.36
C PHE A 56 7.48 -17.73 10.58
N ASN A 57 6.78 -18.85 10.69
CA ASN A 57 7.13 -20.11 10.04
C ASN A 57 6.10 -20.62 9.03
N ASN A 58 5.01 -19.88 8.81
CA ASN A 58 4.06 -20.14 7.73
C ASN A 58 4.34 -19.28 6.49
N ASN A 59 3.57 -19.47 5.42
CA ASN A 59 3.56 -18.59 4.25
C ASN A 59 2.33 -17.67 4.29
N PRO A 60 2.46 -16.39 4.75
CA PRO A 60 1.31 -15.49 4.83
C PRO A 60 0.65 -15.21 3.48
N MET A 61 1.36 -15.38 2.36
CA MET A 61 0.82 -15.19 1.02
C MET A 61 -0.20 -16.28 0.61
N GLU A 62 -0.18 -17.44 1.28
CA GLU A 62 -1.11 -18.56 1.05
C GLU A 62 -2.28 -18.53 2.04
N ASP A 63 -2.14 -17.85 3.17
CA ASP A 63 -3.15 -17.73 4.20
C ASP A 63 -3.77 -16.31 4.19
N VAL A 64 -4.43 -15.99 3.07
CA VAL A 64 -5.09 -14.70 2.87
C VAL A 64 -6.57 -14.82 3.18
N ARG A 65 -7.08 -13.86 3.96
CA ARG A 65 -8.52 -13.67 4.21
C ARG A 65 -8.95 -12.33 3.64
N SER A 66 -9.87 -12.35 2.69
CA SER A 66 -10.44 -11.14 2.10
C SER A 66 -11.77 -10.83 2.77
N CYS A 67 -11.83 -9.69 3.45
CA CYS A 67 -13.02 -9.17 4.09
C CYS A 67 -13.59 -8.03 3.26
N ARG A 68 -14.91 -8.01 3.09
CA ARG A 68 -15.60 -6.92 2.39
C ARG A 68 -16.14 -5.94 3.43
N GLU A 69 -15.76 -4.69 3.29
CA GLU A 69 -16.26 -3.59 4.09
C GLU A 69 -17.66 -3.16 3.66
N SER A 70 -18.35 -2.43 4.55
CA SER A 70 -19.71 -1.90 4.30
C SER A 70 -19.77 -0.92 3.11
N ASP A 71 -18.66 -0.28 2.77
CA ASP A 71 -18.52 0.60 1.59
C ASP A 71 -18.24 -0.14 0.28
N GLY A 72 -18.21 -1.49 0.32
CA GLY A 72 -17.92 -2.36 -0.82
C GLY A 72 -16.44 -2.55 -1.12
N SER A 73 -15.54 -1.89 -0.41
CA SER A 73 -14.10 -2.10 -0.51
C SER A 73 -13.70 -3.48 0.02
N VAL A 74 -12.57 -4.00 -0.46
CA VAL A 74 -12.02 -5.29 -0.02
C VAL A 74 -10.70 -5.05 0.68
N VAL A 75 -10.58 -5.60 1.89
CA VAL A 75 -9.35 -5.62 2.66
C VAL A 75 -8.83 -7.05 2.70
N ASP A 76 -7.60 -7.24 2.22
CA ASP A 76 -6.93 -8.55 2.25
C ASP A 76 -6.08 -8.64 3.52
N PHE A 77 -6.32 -9.65 4.34
CA PHE A 77 -5.54 -9.93 5.55
C PHE A 77 -4.59 -11.10 5.34
N TYR A 78 -3.31 -10.87 5.58
CA TYR A 78 -2.24 -11.86 5.56
C TYR A 78 -1.94 -12.27 7.00
N ARG A 79 -2.09 -13.55 7.32
CA ARG A 79 -1.93 -14.07 8.68
C ARG A 79 -0.56 -14.70 8.86
N ALA A 80 0.15 -14.31 9.90
CA ALA A 80 1.45 -14.88 10.26
C ALA A 80 1.31 -15.73 11.53
N PHE A 81 1.85 -16.94 11.45
CA PHE A 81 1.88 -17.89 12.56
C PHE A 81 3.30 -18.33 12.88
N GLN A 82 3.54 -18.59 14.14
CA GLN A 82 4.73 -19.25 14.63
C GLN A 82 4.29 -20.38 15.57
N ASP A 83 4.67 -21.60 15.23
CA ASP A 83 4.31 -22.82 15.97
C ASP A 83 2.81 -22.97 16.23
N GLY A 84 1.99 -22.60 15.22
CA GLY A 84 0.53 -22.67 15.28
C GLY A 84 -0.15 -21.51 16.03
N LYS A 85 0.62 -20.60 16.63
CA LYS A 85 0.09 -19.41 17.30
C LYS A 85 0.12 -18.19 16.38
N PRO A 86 -0.91 -17.35 16.33
CA PRO A 86 -0.88 -16.14 15.55
C PRO A 86 0.12 -15.15 16.15
N VAL A 87 1.09 -14.69 15.35
CA VAL A 87 2.11 -13.72 15.78
C VAL A 87 1.86 -12.33 15.23
N GLY A 88 1.05 -12.22 14.20
CA GLY A 88 0.63 -10.95 13.62
C GLY A 88 -0.28 -11.13 12.42
N VAL A 89 -0.98 -10.07 12.10
CA VAL A 89 -1.86 -9.99 10.93
C VAL A 89 -1.53 -8.70 10.19
N VAL A 90 -1.47 -8.75 8.87
CA VAL A 90 -1.23 -7.56 8.04
C VAL A 90 -2.43 -7.34 7.14
N ALA A 91 -3.06 -6.17 7.27
CA ALA A 91 -4.09 -5.72 6.36
C ALA A 91 -3.46 -5.04 5.14
N LYS A 92 -3.80 -5.48 3.94
CA LYS A 92 -3.55 -4.76 2.70
C LYS A 92 -4.80 -3.97 2.35
N VAL A 93 -4.67 -2.68 2.31
CA VAL A 93 -5.78 -1.75 2.18
C VAL A 93 -5.40 -0.60 1.27
N SER A 94 -6.39 0.07 0.72
CA SER A 94 -6.17 1.26 -0.09
C SER A 94 -7.16 2.37 0.24
N SER A 95 -6.69 3.61 0.06
CA SER A 95 -7.53 4.80 0.13
C SER A 95 -7.55 5.51 -1.23
N PRO A 96 -8.71 5.92 -1.74
CA PRO A 96 -8.81 6.68 -2.99
C PRO A 96 -8.56 8.18 -2.78
N MET A 97 -8.37 8.63 -1.54
CA MET A 97 -8.38 10.05 -1.15
C MET A 97 -7.05 10.78 -1.38
N GLY A 98 -6.03 10.12 -1.94
CA GLY A 98 -4.72 10.74 -2.19
C GLY A 98 -4.78 11.86 -3.24
N PHE A 99 -3.83 12.79 -3.17
CA PHE A 99 -3.71 13.87 -4.16
C PHE A 99 -3.37 13.32 -5.54
N GLY A 100 -2.46 12.36 -5.61
CA GLY A 100 -2.10 11.63 -6.84
C GLY A 100 -3.03 10.45 -7.14
N GLY A 101 -4.17 10.35 -6.47
CA GLY A 101 -5.14 9.27 -6.59
C GLY A 101 -4.98 8.21 -5.49
N ARG A 102 -5.12 6.94 -5.86
CA ARG A 102 -5.11 5.83 -4.90
C ARG A 102 -3.77 5.69 -4.17
N VAL A 103 -3.86 5.52 -2.86
CA VAL A 103 -2.73 5.16 -1.98
C VAL A 103 -2.95 3.75 -1.46
N ASP A 104 -2.00 2.86 -1.71
CA ASP A 104 -2.02 1.47 -1.25
C ASP A 104 -1.06 1.27 -0.08
N GLY A 105 -1.45 0.51 0.94
CA GLY A 105 -0.59 0.27 2.10
C GLY A 105 -0.81 -1.06 2.78
N LEU A 106 0.12 -1.35 3.68
CA LEU A 106 0.10 -2.49 4.59
C LEU A 106 0.08 -1.95 6.03
N VAL A 107 -0.86 -2.42 6.81
CA VAL A 107 -0.98 -2.12 8.24
C VAL A 107 -0.81 -3.41 9.03
N SER A 108 0.21 -3.48 9.84
CA SER A 108 0.50 -4.65 10.67
C SER A 108 -0.12 -4.52 12.05
N PHE A 109 -0.80 -5.57 12.47
CA PHE A 109 -1.43 -5.68 13.79
C PHE A 109 -0.77 -6.78 14.61
N ALA A 110 -0.58 -6.51 15.89
CA ALA A 110 -0.25 -7.53 16.87
C ALA A 110 -1.51 -8.36 17.23
N PRO A 111 -1.37 -9.56 17.80
CA PRO A 111 -2.52 -10.37 18.21
C PRO A 111 -3.42 -9.69 19.25
N ASP A 112 -2.89 -8.80 20.06
CA ASP A 112 -3.64 -7.98 21.02
C ASP A 112 -4.54 -6.94 20.33
N GLY A 113 -4.23 -6.56 19.08
CA GLY A 113 -4.95 -5.59 18.26
C GLY A 113 -4.24 -4.25 18.11
N LYS A 114 -3.03 -4.11 18.65
CA LYS A 114 -2.21 -2.90 18.47
C LYS A 114 -1.63 -2.85 17.07
N ILE A 115 -1.64 -1.67 16.49
CA ILE A 115 -0.90 -1.40 15.26
C ILE A 115 0.59 -1.44 15.58
N ARG A 116 1.34 -2.28 14.86
CA ARG A 116 2.80 -2.34 14.96
C ARG A 116 3.47 -1.38 14.01
N THR A 117 3.05 -1.42 12.75
CA THR A 117 3.75 -0.69 11.69
C THR A 117 2.81 -0.44 10.53
N VAL A 118 2.99 0.72 9.91
CA VAL A 118 2.30 1.11 8.67
C VAL A 118 3.33 1.31 7.57
N ILE A 119 3.10 0.72 6.40
CA ILE A 119 3.93 0.94 5.19
C ILE A 119 3.02 1.30 4.03
N VAL A 120 3.39 2.32 3.27
CA VAL A 120 2.77 2.64 1.98
C VAL A 120 3.51 1.87 0.89
N THR A 121 2.78 1.06 0.12
CA THR A 121 3.33 0.20 -0.93
C THR A 121 3.13 0.75 -2.32
N GLY A 122 2.15 1.63 -2.52
CA GLY A 122 1.85 2.25 -3.81
C GLY A 122 1.20 3.61 -3.65
N HIS A 123 1.71 4.60 -4.38
CA HIS A 123 1.15 5.95 -4.43
C HIS A 123 1.67 6.69 -5.66
N ASN A 124 0.98 7.76 -6.03
CA ASN A 124 1.40 8.72 -7.06
C ASN A 124 1.48 10.14 -6.48
N GLU A 125 1.88 10.25 -5.20
CA GLU A 125 1.94 11.52 -4.49
C GLU A 125 3.08 12.40 -4.97
N THR A 126 2.93 13.72 -4.81
CA THR A 126 3.93 14.71 -5.23
C THR A 126 5.24 14.54 -4.48
N PRO A 127 6.39 14.41 -5.20
CA PRO A 127 7.72 14.33 -4.58
C PRO A 127 8.00 15.53 -3.67
N GLY A 128 8.58 15.27 -2.49
CA GLY A 128 8.95 16.29 -1.51
C GLY A 128 7.79 16.83 -0.65
N LEU A 129 6.52 16.59 -1.03
CA LEU A 129 5.33 16.95 -0.26
C LEU A 129 4.61 15.70 0.23
N GLY A 130 3.81 15.06 -0.61
CA GLY A 130 3.07 13.84 -0.26
C GLY A 130 3.97 12.66 0.06
N THR A 131 5.13 12.56 -0.59
CA THR A 131 6.13 11.50 -0.30
C THR A 131 6.73 11.58 1.10
N ARG A 132 6.61 12.69 1.82
CA ARG A 132 7.00 12.78 3.24
C ARG A 132 6.12 11.93 4.14
N LEU A 133 4.88 11.69 3.74
CA LEU A 133 3.93 10.82 4.45
C LEU A 133 4.05 9.36 4.05
N THR A 134 4.42 9.09 2.80
CA THR A 134 4.33 7.75 2.24
C THR A 134 5.65 7.00 2.25
N ASP A 135 6.77 7.71 2.13
CA ASP A 135 8.07 7.09 1.96
C ASP A 135 8.80 6.96 3.30
N ARG A 136 9.27 5.75 3.59
CA ARG A 136 10.25 5.50 4.63
C ARG A 136 11.64 5.60 4.01
N LYS A 137 12.25 6.78 4.07
CA LYS A 137 13.58 7.04 3.52
C LYS A 137 14.60 7.11 4.65
N GLU A 138 15.73 6.43 4.49
CA GLU A 138 16.93 6.76 5.27
C GLU A 138 17.38 8.16 4.86
N GLU A 139 17.42 9.09 5.80
CA GLU A 139 18.06 10.38 5.59
C GLU A 139 19.56 10.14 5.45
N LYS A 140 20.02 10.04 4.22
CA LYS A 140 21.45 9.99 3.91
C LYS A 140 22.04 11.40 4.08
N THR A 141 22.43 11.73 5.31
CA THR A 141 23.23 12.93 5.58
C THR A 141 24.61 12.73 5.00
N LEU A 142 25.25 13.79 4.49
CA LEU A 142 26.63 13.72 3.99
C LEU A 142 27.62 13.11 5.01
N ALA A 143 27.34 13.23 6.28
CA ALA A 143 28.06 12.55 7.37
C ALA A 143 28.01 11.00 7.25
N CYS A 144 26.96 10.40 6.69
CA CYS A 144 26.86 8.95 6.48
C CYS A 144 27.81 8.44 5.37
N LEU A 145 28.32 9.33 4.51
CA LEU A 145 29.31 8.97 3.50
C LEU A 145 30.71 8.75 4.12
N PHE A 146 30.96 9.35 5.27
CA PHE A 146 32.25 9.28 5.97
C PHE A 146 32.20 8.39 7.23
N SER A 147 31.03 8.10 7.75
CA SER A 147 30.88 7.15 8.86
C SER A 147 30.38 5.81 8.31
N ARG A 148 31.14 4.75 8.63
CA ARG A 148 30.76 3.35 8.37
C ARG A 148 29.63 2.98 9.35
N THR A 149 28.45 3.59 9.14
CA THR A 149 27.30 3.36 10.01
C THR A 149 26.74 1.98 9.72
N GLU A 150 26.72 1.13 10.71
CA GLU A 150 26.06 -0.17 10.65
C GLU A 150 24.61 0.04 10.16
N LYS A 151 24.19 -0.75 9.18
CA LYS A 151 22.79 -0.77 8.75
C LYS A 151 21.94 -1.07 9.96
N LYS A 152 21.18 -0.10 10.45
CA LYS A 152 20.16 -0.35 11.46
C LYS A 152 19.20 -1.38 10.91
N GLU A 153 19.14 -2.55 11.54
CA GLU A 153 18.11 -3.54 11.24
C GLU A 153 16.74 -2.92 11.57
N GLY A 154 15.86 -2.88 10.58
CA GLY A 154 14.50 -2.36 10.72
C GLY A 154 14.10 -1.38 9.62
N LEU A 155 12.85 -0.99 9.64
CA LEU A 155 12.31 0.00 8.71
C LEU A 155 12.80 1.41 9.10
N PRO A 156 13.18 2.25 8.12
CA PRO A 156 13.48 3.65 8.38
C PRO A 156 12.29 4.34 9.05
N SER A 157 12.58 5.22 10.01
CA SER A 157 11.54 5.97 10.73
C SER A 157 10.82 6.94 9.81
N ASN A 158 9.50 7.03 9.98
CA ASN A 158 8.68 8.08 9.40
C ASN A 158 7.67 8.53 10.45
N PRO A 159 7.85 9.73 11.05
CA PRO A 159 7.00 10.17 12.17
C PRO A 159 5.51 10.18 11.86
N TYR A 160 5.14 10.45 10.58
CA TYR A 160 3.75 10.46 10.16
C TYR A 160 3.12 9.07 10.00
N LEU A 161 3.92 8.03 9.76
CA LEU A 161 3.46 6.64 9.75
C LEU A 161 3.59 6.02 11.14
N ASP A 162 4.63 6.39 11.88
CA ASP A 162 4.94 5.83 13.19
C ASP A 162 3.96 6.32 14.27
N GLN A 163 3.31 7.47 14.07
CA GLN A 163 2.27 7.98 14.99
C GLN A 163 1.13 7.00 15.22
N PHE A 164 0.83 6.12 14.27
CA PHE A 164 -0.22 5.11 14.42
C PHE A 164 0.23 3.90 15.24
N GLY A 165 1.54 3.77 15.49
CA GLY A 165 2.10 2.68 16.28
C GLY A 165 1.57 2.67 17.70
N SER A 166 1.34 1.48 18.26
CA SER A 166 0.80 1.26 19.60
C SER A 166 -0.69 1.64 19.80
N HIS A 167 -1.35 2.24 18.81
CA HIS A 167 -2.81 2.43 18.86
C HIS A 167 -3.53 1.11 18.64
N PHE A 168 -4.60 0.90 19.41
CA PHE A 168 -5.51 -0.22 19.16
C PHE A 168 -6.45 0.10 18.00
N ALA A 169 -6.88 -0.92 17.30
CA ALA A 169 -7.95 -0.80 16.34
C ALA A 169 -9.24 -0.36 17.07
N GLY A 170 -9.50 0.94 17.13
CA GLY A 170 -10.68 1.53 17.74
C GLY A 170 -10.51 2.25 19.09
N ASP A 171 -9.26 2.37 19.60
CA ASP A 171 -9.00 3.07 20.86
C ASP A 171 -8.42 4.47 20.67
N GLY A 172 -8.81 5.37 21.55
CA GLY A 172 -8.12 6.61 21.93
C GLY A 172 -8.34 7.80 21.01
N TRP A 173 -8.55 7.63 19.72
CA TRP A 173 -8.83 8.72 18.79
C TRP A 173 -10.31 8.80 18.44
N ALA A 174 -10.79 10.04 18.18
CA ALA A 174 -12.16 10.24 17.73
C ALA A 174 -12.45 9.48 16.44
N VAL A 175 -13.54 8.72 16.42
CA VAL A 175 -13.94 7.83 15.30
C VAL A 175 -14.87 8.57 14.33
N PRO A 176 -14.67 8.51 13.02
CA PRO A 176 -13.53 7.93 12.31
C PRO A 176 -12.25 8.77 12.49
N TRP A 177 -11.07 8.14 12.41
CA TRP A 177 -9.80 8.85 12.57
C TRP A 177 -9.63 9.95 11.51
N LYS A 178 -9.26 11.12 11.99
CA LYS A 178 -9.05 12.31 11.17
C LYS A 178 -7.72 12.98 11.50
N ILE A 179 -7.24 13.78 10.57
CA ILE A 179 -6.07 14.63 10.81
C ILE A 179 -6.45 15.83 11.70
N LYS A 180 -5.49 16.39 12.43
CA LYS A 180 -5.68 17.56 13.30
C LYS A 180 -6.35 18.75 12.61
N LYS A 181 -6.05 18.95 11.32
CA LYS A 181 -6.70 20.00 10.51
C LYS A 181 -8.22 19.83 10.39
N ASP A 182 -8.71 18.62 10.48
CA ASP A 182 -10.13 18.26 10.35
C ASP A 182 -10.77 17.97 11.73
N GLY A 183 -10.12 18.39 12.80
CA GLY A 183 -10.60 18.21 14.18
C GLY A 183 -10.34 16.80 14.76
N GLY A 184 -9.43 16.03 14.20
CA GLY A 184 -8.97 14.75 14.72
C GLY A 184 -7.62 14.86 15.41
N ASP A 185 -6.97 13.69 15.60
CA ASP A 185 -5.75 13.56 16.41
C ASP A 185 -4.48 13.30 15.57
N ALA A 186 -4.63 12.83 14.31
CA ALA A 186 -3.49 12.49 13.49
C ALA A 186 -2.72 13.71 12.99
N ASP A 187 -1.40 13.67 13.12
CA ASP A 187 -0.49 14.65 12.56
C ASP A 187 -0.54 14.64 11.02
N TYR A 188 -0.30 15.80 10.42
CA TYR A 188 -0.34 15.96 8.98
C TYR A 188 0.79 16.83 8.45
N VAL A 189 1.10 16.70 7.17
CA VAL A 189 2.08 17.55 6.47
C VAL A 189 1.37 18.77 5.90
N SER A 190 1.81 19.98 6.31
CA SER A 190 1.35 21.22 5.69
C SER A 190 1.72 21.23 4.19
N GLY A 191 0.74 21.55 3.34
CA GLY A 191 0.88 21.46 1.88
C GLY A 191 0.53 20.09 1.27
N ALA A 192 0.42 19.00 2.08
CA ALA A 192 0.02 17.67 1.63
C ALA A 192 -1.21 17.15 2.39
N THR A 193 -2.22 18.00 2.57
CA THR A 193 -3.41 17.68 3.37
C THR A 193 -4.21 16.48 2.82
N LEU A 194 -4.36 16.38 1.50
CA LEU A 194 -5.09 15.28 0.86
C LEU A 194 -4.33 13.96 1.08
N SER A 195 -3.01 13.96 0.88
CA SER A 195 -2.18 12.77 1.16
C SER A 195 -2.24 12.37 2.63
N SER A 196 -2.28 13.35 3.55
CA SER A 196 -2.44 13.09 5.00
C SER A 196 -3.79 12.45 5.32
N ARG A 197 -4.86 12.96 4.73
CA ARG A 197 -6.20 12.34 4.85
C ARG A 197 -6.21 10.91 4.31
N ALA A 198 -5.60 10.70 3.14
CA ALA A 198 -5.54 9.37 2.52
C ALA A 198 -4.80 8.34 3.39
N VAL A 199 -3.67 8.72 3.99
CA VAL A 199 -2.92 7.82 4.90
C VAL A 199 -3.73 7.55 6.16
N THR A 200 -4.36 8.55 6.76
CA THR A 200 -5.19 8.37 7.96
C THR A 200 -6.42 7.51 7.66
N ASP A 201 -7.11 7.75 6.54
CA ASP A 201 -8.24 6.93 6.08
C ASP A 201 -7.81 5.48 5.83
N LEU A 202 -6.66 5.27 5.18
CA LEU A 202 -6.10 3.94 4.93
C LEU A 202 -5.90 3.17 6.24
N VAL A 203 -5.28 3.79 7.25
CA VAL A 203 -5.02 3.15 8.53
C VAL A 203 -6.33 2.91 9.29
N TRP A 204 -7.26 3.87 9.25
CA TRP A 204 -8.58 3.72 9.86
C TRP A 204 -9.37 2.56 9.26
N ARG A 205 -9.41 2.43 7.93
CA ARG A 205 -10.06 1.31 7.24
C ARG A 205 -9.47 -0.03 7.67
N ALA A 206 -8.14 -0.14 7.69
CA ALA A 206 -7.47 -1.34 8.16
C ALA A 206 -7.84 -1.68 9.62
N ALA A 207 -7.85 -0.68 10.49
CA ALA A 207 -8.15 -0.84 11.91
C ALA A 207 -9.62 -1.24 12.15
N SER A 208 -10.54 -0.61 11.41
CA SER A 208 -11.98 -0.92 11.49
C SER A 208 -12.25 -2.37 11.06
N ALA A 209 -11.74 -2.75 9.88
CA ALA A 209 -11.86 -4.11 9.35
C ALA A 209 -11.21 -5.15 10.27
N PHE A 210 -10.03 -4.87 10.82
CA PHE A 210 -9.39 -5.77 11.77
C PHE A 210 -10.23 -5.96 13.03
N ARG A 211 -10.81 -4.89 13.59
CA ARG A 211 -11.66 -4.95 14.77
C ARG A 211 -12.91 -5.81 14.55
N GLU A 212 -13.54 -5.65 13.40
CA GLU A 212 -14.74 -6.38 13.03
C GLU A 212 -14.47 -7.89 12.88
N HIS A 213 -13.34 -8.24 12.27
CA HIS A 213 -12.99 -9.63 11.94
C HIS A 213 -11.94 -10.24 12.88
N LYS A 214 -11.58 -9.58 13.99
CA LYS A 214 -10.49 -10.00 14.90
C LYS A 214 -10.55 -11.46 15.30
N ALA A 215 -11.74 -11.95 15.69
CA ALA A 215 -11.90 -13.34 16.16
C ALA A 215 -11.57 -14.36 15.06
N GLU A 216 -11.98 -14.10 13.82
CA GLU A 216 -11.70 -14.95 12.67
C GLU A 216 -10.24 -14.89 12.26
N LEU A 217 -9.66 -13.68 12.26
CA LEU A 217 -8.28 -13.44 11.83
C LEU A 217 -7.26 -14.07 12.78
N LEU A 218 -7.58 -14.16 14.07
CA LEU A 218 -6.72 -14.76 15.08
C LEU A 218 -7.01 -16.26 15.33
N ALA A 219 -8.04 -16.82 14.69
CA ALA A 219 -8.32 -18.25 14.77
C ALA A 219 -7.11 -19.06 14.28
N PRO A 220 -6.79 -20.19 14.94
CA PRO A 220 -5.66 -21.03 14.54
C PRO A 220 -5.81 -21.44 13.07
N ALA A 221 -4.67 -21.63 12.39
CA ALA A 221 -4.66 -22.09 11.01
C ALA A 221 -5.41 -23.42 10.91
N ILE A 222 -6.43 -23.50 10.08
CA ILE A 222 -7.06 -24.77 9.75
C ILE A 222 -6.00 -25.61 9.03
N ARG A 223 -5.44 -26.59 9.72
CA ARG A 223 -4.54 -27.58 9.13
C ARG A 223 -5.30 -28.23 7.97
N LYS A 224 -4.94 -27.91 6.74
CA LYS A 224 -5.39 -28.71 5.60
C LYS A 224 -4.80 -30.10 5.83
N GLU A 225 -5.58 -31.01 6.41
CA GLU A 225 -5.25 -32.43 6.38
C GLU A 225 -5.11 -32.80 4.90
N ASN A 226 -3.94 -33.31 4.57
CA ASN A 226 -3.68 -33.93 3.28
C ASN A 226 -4.71 -35.06 3.11
N VAL A 227 -5.78 -34.79 2.36
CA VAL A 227 -6.58 -35.87 1.79
C VAL A 227 -5.68 -36.53 0.77
N LYS A 228 -5.19 -37.73 1.13
CA LYS A 228 -4.50 -38.65 0.25
C LYS A 228 -5.44 -39.17 -0.82
#